data_2db950b65567c6764a9dfc966450972e
#
_entry.id   2db950b65567c6764a9dfc966450972e
#
_cell.length_a   1.000
_cell.length_b   1.000
_cell.length_c   1.000
_cell.angle_alpha   90.00
_cell.angle_beta   90.00
_cell.angle_gamma   90.00
#
_symmetry.space_group_name_H-M   'P 1'
#
loop_
_entity.id
_entity.type
_entity.pdbx_description
1 polymer ?
#
loop_
_entity_poly.entity_id
_entity_poly.type
_entity_poly.pdbx_seq_one_letter_code
_entity_poly.pdbx_strand_id
1 'polypeptide(L)'
;MRKLGGDLATARKRRGQSLKDWAARLQVSVPTLMRLEKGDPAVSMGVYATALWMINRQDVLAGAADPKEDLGALEADIRQAEKRHRRKGAGDA
;
A
#
# COMPACT_ATOMS: atom_id res chain seq x y z
N MET A 1 -5.10 -4.25 5.81
CA MET A 1 -5.91 -3.03 5.64
C MET A 1 -6.40 -2.42 6.96
N ARG A 2 -6.58 -3.21 8.00
CA ARG A 2 -7.01 -2.68 9.31
C ARG A 2 -6.03 -1.66 9.88
N LYS A 3 -4.73 -1.94 9.82
CA LYS A 3 -3.73 -1.00 10.31
C LYS A 3 -3.75 0.30 9.52
N LEU A 4 -3.82 0.21 8.19
CA LEU A 4 -3.89 1.39 7.33
C LEU A 4 -5.14 2.22 7.65
N GLY A 5 -6.30 1.58 7.75
CA GLY A 5 -7.54 2.27 8.09
C GLY A 5 -7.48 2.93 9.45
N GLY A 6 -6.97 2.23 10.46
CA GLY A 6 -6.80 2.77 11.80
C GLY A 6 -5.81 3.95 11.85
N ASP A 7 -4.72 3.85 11.10
CA ASP A 7 -3.74 4.94 11.00
C ASP A 7 -4.35 6.18 10.32
N LEU A 8 -5.18 5.97 9.30
CA LEU A 8 -5.90 7.07 8.64
C LEU A 8 -6.92 7.72 9.57
N ALA A 9 -7.63 6.93 10.39
CA ALA A 9 -8.54 7.46 11.40
C ALA A 9 -7.79 8.30 12.43
N THR A 10 -6.64 7.82 12.90
CA THR A 10 -5.78 8.56 13.82
C THR A 10 -5.34 9.88 13.21
N ALA A 11 -4.92 9.87 11.95
CA ALA A 11 -4.48 11.07 11.25
C ALA A 11 -5.61 12.11 11.15
N ARG A 12 -6.84 11.64 10.86
CA ARG A 12 -8.02 12.51 10.85
C ARG A 12 -8.27 13.15 12.22
N LYS A 13 -8.25 12.33 13.28
CA LYS A 13 -8.50 12.77 14.65
C LYS A 13 -7.45 13.77 15.12
N ARG A 14 -6.20 13.55 14.78
CA ARG A 14 -5.10 14.48 15.10
C ARG A 14 -5.31 15.87 14.48
N ARG A 15 -6.01 15.93 13.34
CA ARG A 15 -6.33 17.18 12.65
C ARG A 15 -7.64 17.81 13.14
N GLY A 16 -8.27 17.21 14.16
CA GLY A 16 -9.53 17.69 14.70
C GLY A 16 -10.71 17.62 13.70
N GLN A 17 -10.62 16.74 12.70
CA GLN A 17 -11.63 16.63 11.67
C GLN A 17 -12.70 15.61 12.04
N SER A 18 -13.97 15.99 11.89
CA SER A 18 -15.10 15.07 12.05
C SER A 18 -15.17 14.10 10.88
N LEU A 19 -15.88 12.99 11.07
CA LEU A 19 -16.19 12.07 9.96
C LEU A 19 -16.92 12.79 8.82
N LYS A 20 -17.88 13.63 9.16
CA LYS A 20 -18.67 14.38 8.17
C LYS A 20 -17.77 15.29 7.32
N ASP A 21 -16.94 16.10 7.96
CA ASP A 21 -16.09 17.06 7.27
C ASP A 21 -15.02 16.34 6.45
N TRP A 22 -14.44 15.29 6.99
CA TRP A 22 -13.42 14.52 6.31
C TRP A 22 -13.98 13.79 5.09
N ALA A 23 -15.16 13.17 5.23
CA ALA A 23 -15.85 12.51 4.13
C ALA A 23 -16.18 13.49 3.00
N ALA A 24 -16.63 14.70 3.34
CA ALA A 24 -16.91 15.73 2.36
C ALA A 24 -15.64 16.10 1.57
N ARG A 25 -14.50 16.23 2.24
CA ARG A 25 -13.23 16.54 1.59
C ARG A 25 -12.72 15.39 0.70
N LEU A 26 -12.97 14.15 1.11
CA LEU A 26 -12.67 12.95 0.33
C LEU A 26 -13.67 12.71 -0.80
N GLN A 27 -14.77 13.45 -0.82
CA GLN A 27 -15.88 13.27 -1.78
C GLN A 27 -16.48 11.86 -1.71
N VAL A 28 -16.63 11.36 -0.51
CA VAL A 28 -17.28 10.07 -0.25
C VAL A 28 -18.35 10.24 0.82
N SER A 29 -19.24 9.24 0.95
CA SER A 29 -20.21 9.21 2.03
C SER A 29 -19.56 8.92 3.37
N VAL A 30 -20.19 9.32 4.47
CA VAL A 30 -19.72 8.98 5.81
C VAL A 30 -19.63 7.47 6.00
N PRO A 31 -20.63 6.65 5.59
CA PRO A 31 -20.48 5.19 5.67
C PRO A 31 -19.28 4.64 4.94
N THR A 32 -18.94 5.19 3.78
CA THR A 32 -17.73 4.77 3.03
C THR A 32 -16.47 5.11 3.82
N LEU A 33 -16.39 6.30 4.39
CA LEU A 33 -15.26 6.68 5.24
C LEU A 33 -15.13 5.77 6.47
N MET A 34 -16.26 5.44 7.10
CA MET A 34 -16.25 4.52 8.25
C MET A 34 -15.70 3.14 7.86
N ARG A 35 -16.07 2.62 6.68
CA ARG A 35 -15.53 1.36 6.17
C ARG A 35 -14.04 1.46 5.87
N LEU A 36 -13.61 2.57 5.27
CA LEU A 36 -12.19 2.82 5.02
C LEU A 36 -11.39 2.77 6.32
N GLU A 37 -11.87 3.45 7.37
CA GLU A 37 -11.19 3.52 8.67
C GLU A 37 -11.17 2.17 9.40
N LYS A 38 -12.06 1.26 9.04
CA LYS A 38 -12.04 -0.14 9.52
C LYS A 38 -11.14 -1.05 8.66
N GLY A 39 -10.58 -0.51 7.59
CA GLY A 39 -9.71 -1.26 6.69
C GLY A 39 -10.45 -2.19 5.75
N ASP A 40 -11.69 -1.86 5.38
CA ASP A 40 -12.49 -2.66 4.47
C ASP A 40 -11.85 -2.71 3.08
N PRO A 41 -11.45 -3.91 2.58
CA PRO A 41 -10.81 -4.03 1.28
C PRO A 41 -11.77 -3.81 0.11
N ALA A 42 -13.09 -3.78 0.36
CA ALA A 42 -14.08 -3.46 -0.66
C ALA A 42 -14.13 -1.98 -1.00
N VAL A 43 -13.61 -1.10 -0.12
CA VAL A 43 -13.43 0.31 -0.46
C VAL A 43 -12.35 0.42 -1.52
N SER A 44 -12.59 1.22 -2.57
CA SER A 44 -11.65 1.29 -3.70
C SER A 44 -10.28 1.81 -3.28
N MET A 45 -9.25 1.36 -3.97
CA MET A 45 -7.88 1.85 -3.75
C MET A 45 -7.79 3.36 -4.01
N GLY A 46 -8.60 3.88 -4.94
CA GLY A 46 -8.65 5.32 -5.20
C GLY A 46 -9.05 6.14 -3.98
N VAL A 47 -9.98 5.64 -3.18
CA VAL A 47 -10.40 6.33 -1.94
C VAL A 47 -9.26 6.30 -0.92
N TYR A 48 -8.61 5.15 -0.74
CA TYR A 48 -7.44 5.05 0.14
C TYR A 48 -6.31 5.98 -0.32
N ALA A 49 -6.06 6.02 -1.63
CA ALA A 49 -5.03 6.89 -2.21
C ALA A 49 -5.33 8.37 -1.95
N THR A 50 -6.59 8.78 -2.10
CA THR A 50 -7.01 10.15 -1.81
C THR A 50 -6.83 10.48 -0.33
N ALA A 51 -7.17 9.56 0.57
CA ALA A 51 -6.97 9.73 2.00
C ALA A 51 -5.49 9.93 2.35
N LEU A 52 -4.61 9.13 1.75
CA LEU A 52 -3.16 9.29 1.92
C LEU A 52 -2.67 10.63 1.38
N TRP A 53 -3.18 11.06 0.24
CA TRP A 53 -2.85 12.37 -0.32
C TRP A 53 -3.23 13.51 0.62
N MET A 54 -4.40 13.42 1.26
CA MET A 54 -4.86 14.45 2.20
C MET A 54 -3.97 14.60 3.43
N ILE A 55 -3.25 13.56 3.80
CA ILE A 55 -2.28 13.61 4.91
C ILE A 55 -0.83 13.69 4.39
N ASN A 56 -0.67 13.97 3.11
CA ASN A 56 0.62 14.17 2.44
C ASN A 56 1.52 12.92 2.50
N ARG A 57 0.92 11.74 2.40
CA ARG A 57 1.62 10.44 2.45
C ARG A 57 1.45 9.61 1.18
N GLN A 58 1.06 10.24 0.07
CA GLN A 58 0.85 9.55 -1.21
C GLN A 58 2.12 8.88 -1.76
N ASP A 59 3.29 9.33 -1.35
CA ASP A 59 4.58 8.80 -1.81
C ASP A 59 4.75 7.32 -1.48
N VAL A 60 4.14 6.84 -0.40
CA VAL A 60 4.22 5.42 -0.03
C VAL A 60 3.57 4.52 -1.07
N LEU A 61 2.59 5.02 -1.83
CA LEU A 61 1.97 4.23 -2.90
C LEU A 61 2.90 4.10 -4.10
N ALA A 62 3.64 5.15 -4.43
CA ALA A 62 4.62 5.09 -5.52
C ALA A 62 5.71 4.06 -5.24
N GLY A 63 6.09 3.90 -3.97
CA GLY A 63 7.13 2.95 -3.57
C GLY A 63 6.62 1.59 -3.12
N ALA A 64 5.28 1.39 -3.06
CA ALA A 64 4.70 0.20 -2.45
C ALA A 64 5.11 -1.11 -3.12
N ALA A 65 5.38 -1.08 -4.43
CA ALA A 65 5.79 -2.26 -5.19
C ALA A 65 7.15 -2.05 -5.87
N ASP A 66 7.99 -1.18 -5.31
CA ASP A 66 9.31 -0.91 -5.85
C ASP A 66 10.12 -2.20 -5.90
N PRO A 67 10.66 -2.59 -7.07
CA PRO A 67 11.47 -3.81 -7.19
C PRO A 67 12.67 -3.86 -6.25
N LYS A 68 13.21 -2.73 -5.84
CA LYS A 68 14.33 -2.65 -4.90
C LYS A 68 13.96 -3.14 -3.50
N GLU A 69 12.68 -3.04 -3.14
CA GLU A 69 12.17 -3.45 -1.83
C GLU A 69 11.54 -4.85 -1.88
N ASP A 70 11.48 -5.47 -3.06
CA ASP A 70 10.89 -6.79 -3.24
C ASP A 70 11.94 -7.89 -3.01
N LEU A 71 12.08 -8.29 -1.76
CA LEU A 71 13.04 -9.32 -1.36
C LEU A 71 12.73 -10.69 -1.98
N GLY A 72 11.45 -11.01 -2.17
CA GLY A 72 11.04 -12.28 -2.79
C GLY A 72 11.49 -12.37 -4.24
N ALA A 73 11.33 -11.30 -5.02
CA ALA A 73 11.80 -11.25 -6.40
C ALA A 73 13.31 -11.33 -6.47
N LEU A 74 14.01 -10.63 -5.58
CA LEU A 74 15.48 -10.67 -5.51
C LEU A 74 15.98 -12.10 -5.23
N GLU A 75 15.38 -12.80 -4.28
CA GLU A 75 15.71 -14.18 -3.98
C GLU A 75 15.45 -15.10 -5.19
N ALA A 76 14.33 -14.89 -5.90
CA ALA A 76 14.01 -15.65 -7.10
C ALA A 76 15.05 -15.41 -8.20
N ASP A 77 15.49 -14.18 -8.40
CA ASP A 77 16.54 -13.82 -9.37
C ASP A 77 17.85 -14.49 -9.01
N ILE A 78 18.23 -14.51 -7.75
CA ILE A 78 19.45 -15.19 -7.27
C ILE A 78 19.37 -16.68 -7.56
N ARG A 79 18.25 -17.33 -7.27
CA ARG A 79 18.06 -18.76 -7.53
C ARG A 79 18.13 -19.09 -9.01
N GLN A 80 17.58 -18.24 -9.88
CA GLN A 80 17.67 -18.42 -11.32
C GLN A 80 19.10 -18.25 -11.83
N ALA A 81 19.83 -17.27 -11.31
CA ALA A 81 21.22 -17.06 -11.65
C ALA A 81 22.09 -18.27 -11.25
N GLU A 82 21.86 -18.83 -10.06
CA GLU A 82 22.54 -20.04 -9.59
C GLU A 82 22.24 -21.24 -10.48
N LYS A 83 20.98 -21.41 -10.89
CA LYS A 83 20.57 -22.47 -11.83
C LYS A 83 21.30 -22.37 -13.16
N ARG A 84 21.36 -21.15 -13.72
CA ARG A 84 22.08 -20.92 -15.00
C ARG A 84 23.56 -21.23 -14.86
N HIS A 85 24.18 -20.85 -13.76
CA HIS A 85 25.59 -21.13 -13.49
C HIS A 85 25.86 -22.64 -13.40
N ARG A 86 25.01 -23.39 -12.69
CA ARG A 86 25.11 -24.84 -12.60
C ARG A 86 24.98 -25.51 -13.97
N ARG A 87 24.04 -25.05 -14.82
CA ARG A 87 23.86 -25.59 -16.18
C ARG A 87 25.08 -25.37 -17.03
N LYS A 88 25.69 -24.18 -16.96
CA LYS A 88 26.95 -23.90 -17.69
C LYS A 88 28.08 -24.80 -17.20
N GLY A 89 28.22 -24.95 -15.90
CA GLY A 89 29.24 -25.86 -15.34
C GLY A 89 29.05 -27.29 -15.76
N ALA A 90 27.81 -27.79 -15.81
CA ALA A 90 27.49 -29.14 -16.27
C ALA A 90 27.74 -29.31 -17.79
N GLY A 91 27.52 -28.25 -18.58
CA GLY A 91 27.72 -28.27 -20.02
C GLY A 91 29.18 -28.25 -20.42
N ASP A 92 30.05 -27.71 -19.59
CA ASP A 92 31.48 -27.61 -19.84
C ASP A 92 32.25 -28.88 -19.44
N ALA A 93 31.59 -29.77 -18.75
CA ALA A 93 32.15 -31.05 -18.37
C ALA A 93 31.95 -32.09 -19.46
#